data_8f89a8ba17809c7e3ff00dc8542f5c3d
#
_entry.id   8f89a8ba17809c7e3ff00dc8542f5c3d
#
_cell.length_a   1.000
_cell.length_b   1.000
_cell.length_c   1.000
_cell.angle_alpha   90.00
_cell.angle_beta   90.00
_cell.angle_gamma   90.00
#
_symmetry.space_group_name_H-M   'P 1'
#
loop_
_entity.id
_entity.type
_entity.pdbx_description
1 polymer ?
#
loop_
_entity_poly.entity_id
_entity_poly.type
_entity_poly.pdbx_seq_one_letter_code
_entity_poly.pdbx_strand_id
1 'polypeptide(L)'
;MIELQHISAGYGRQTVLNDVSVIFEKGKLTSIIGVNGCGKSTLLKATLGIVPISGGCINIDGHSLGKMSRNDIARKVAYLSQGKSTPDMTVEQLVLHGRFPYLNYPRRYTQKDYEIAFSAMEQTGIAKHARRSLHSLSGG
;
A
#
# COMPACT_ATOMS: atom_id res chain seq x y z
N MET A 1 8.57 10.99 0.34
CA MET A 1 7.66 12.05 0.80
C MET A 1 6.36 11.96 0.02
N ILE A 2 5.21 12.06 0.67
CA ILE A 2 3.89 12.11 0.01
C ILE A 2 3.24 13.42 0.39
N GLU A 3 2.81 14.19 -0.62
CA GLU A 3 2.18 15.50 -0.45
C GLU A 3 0.78 15.48 -1.04
N LEU A 4 -0.18 15.94 -0.27
CA LEU A 4 -1.54 16.16 -0.67
C LEU A 4 -1.83 17.65 -0.61
N GLN A 5 -2.34 18.22 -1.69
CA GLN A 5 -2.63 19.65 -1.80
C GLN A 5 -4.09 19.83 -2.22
N HIS A 6 -4.88 20.42 -1.32
CA HIS A 6 -6.28 20.75 -1.53
C HIS A 6 -7.13 19.60 -2.10
N ILE A 7 -6.87 18.35 -1.63
CA ILE A 7 -7.56 17.21 -2.19
C ILE A 7 -9.00 17.10 -1.69
N SER A 8 -9.89 16.83 -2.63
CA SER A 8 -11.25 16.38 -2.37
C SER A 8 -11.43 14.99 -2.98
N ALA A 9 -12.02 14.06 -2.22
CA ALA A 9 -12.19 12.67 -2.65
C ALA A 9 -13.40 12.02 -1.97
N GLY A 10 -13.94 10.98 -2.62
CA GLY A 10 -15.10 10.27 -2.07
C GLY A 10 -15.53 9.09 -2.93
N TYR A 11 -16.74 8.63 -2.72
CA TYR A 11 -17.32 7.47 -3.38
C TYR A 11 -18.60 7.87 -4.12
N GLY A 12 -18.63 7.69 -5.44
CA GLY A 12 -19.75 8.08 -6.28
C GLY A 12 -20.03 9.59 -6.14
N ARG A 13 -21.23 9.95 -5.63
CA ARG A 13 -21.61 11.34 -5.40
C ARG A 13 -21.30 11.87 -4.00
N GLN A 14 -20.82 11.01 -3.09
CA GLN A 14 -20.54 11.39 -1.71
C GLN A 14 -19.07 11.82 -1.58
N THR A 15 -18.86 13.11 -1.30
CA THR A 15 -17.56 13.64 -0.90
C THR A 15 -17.29 13.29 0.55
N VAL A 16 -16.14 12.67 0.82
CA VAL A 16 -15.70 12.25 2.17
C VAL A 16 -14.55 13.14 2.66
N LEU A 17 -13.64 13.49 1.75
CA LEU A 17 -12.56 14.44 2.01
C LEU A 17 -12.87 15.72 1.28
N ASN A 18 -12.76 16.85 1.96
CA ASN A 18 -13.01 18.17 1.38
C ASN A 18 -11.84 19.09 1.71
N ASP A 19 -11.14 19.54 0.68
CA ASP A 19 -10.02 20.49 0.78
C ASP A 19 -8.93 20.11 1.80
N VAL A 20 -8.46 18.86 1.75
CA VAL A 20 -7.46 18.34 2.69
C VAL A 20 -6.06 18.53 2.13
N SER A 21 -5.19 19.19 2.91
CA SER A 21 -3.76 19.32 2.63
C SER A 21 -2.94 18.71 3.76
N VAL A 22 -1.99 17.84 3.41
CA VAL A 22 -1.11 17.17 4.38
C VAL A 22 0.18 16.70 3.71
N ILE A 23 1.28 16.70 4.46
CA ILE A 23 2.57 16.17 4.03
C ILE A 23 2.97 15.02 4.94
N PHE A 24 3.27 13.86 4.33
CA PHE A 24 3.88 12.71 5.01
C PHE A 24 5.37 12.72 4.68
N GLU A 25 6.17 13.12 5.64
CA GLU A 25 7.62 13.23 5.47
C GLU A 25 8.29 11.86 5.42
N LYS A 26 9.33 11.75 4.60
CA LYS A 26 10.14 10.53 4.53
C LYS A 26 10.89 10.29 5.83
N GLY A 27 10.89 9.04 6.30
CA GLY A 27 11.59 8.63 7.51
C GLY A 27 10.91 9.03 8.82
N LYS A 28 9.70 9.61 8.76
CA LYS A 28 8.91 9.95 9.96
C LYS A 28 7.71 9.03 10.11
N LEU A 29 7.32 8.79 11.35
CA LEU A 29 6.06 8.16 11.71
C LEU A 29 4.99 9.24 11.85
N THR A 30 3.91 9.12 11.08
CA THR A 30 2.75 10.03 11.16
C THR A 30 1.51 9.24 11.59
N SER A 31 0.84 9.68 12.65
CA SER A 31 -0.42 9.10 13.11
C SER A 31 -1.61 9.95 12.66
N ILE A 32 -2.62 9.31 12.06
CA ILE A 32 -3.88 9.95 11.69
C ILE A 32 -4.93 9.53 12.71
N ILE A 33 -5.39 10.49 13.51
CA ILE A 33 -6.35 10.27 14.59
C ILE A 33 -7.68 10.93 14.24
N GLY A 34 -8.78 10.32 14.65
CA GLY A 34 -10.13 10.86 14.44
C GLY A 34 -11.20 9.79 14.68
N VAL A 35 -12.44 10.22 14.77
CA VAL A 35 -13.61 9.36 14.98
C VAL A 35 -13.83 8.38 13.82
N ASN A 36 -14.61 7.32 14.03
CA ASN A 36 -14.95 6.41 12.96
C ASN A 36 -15.79 7.13 11.90
N GLY A 37 -15.49 6.85 10.62
CA GLY A 37 -16.16 7.48 9.48
C GLY A 37 -15.64 8.86 9.06
N CYS A 38 -14.68 9.48 9.77
CA CYS A 38 -14.16 10.81 9.42
C CYS A 38 -13.24 10.85 8.17
N GLY A 39 -13.07 9.74 7.44
CA GLY A 39 -12.32 9.74 6.19
C GLY A 39 -10.86 9.27 6.25
N LYS A 40 -10.34 8.80 7.42
CA LYS A 40 -8.95 8.31 7.54
C LYS A 40 -8.56 7.27 6.48
N SER A 41 -9.38 6.24 6.32
CA SER A 41 -9.15 5.19 5.33
C SER A 41 -9.31 5.69 3.89
N THR A 42 -10.19 6.66 3.67
CA THR A 42 -10.36 7.31 2.36
C THR A 42 -9.12 8.12 2.00
N LEU A 43 -8.55 8.85 2.97
CA LEU A 43 -7.31 9.59 2.81
C LEU A 43 -6.17 8.66 2.38
N LEU A 44 -5.94 7.56 3.12
CA LEU A 44 -4.90 6.58 2.78
C LEU A 44 -5.15 5.94 1.40
N LYS A 45 -6.39 5.61 1.07
CA LYS A 45 -6.73 5.03 -0.25
C LYS A 45 -6.56 6.03 -1.39
N ALA A 46 -6.82 7.32 -1.15
CA ALA A 46 -6.59 8.37 -2.14
C ALA A 46 -5.09 8.52 -2.45
N THR A 47 -4.19 8.42 -1.45
CA THR A 47 -2.74 8.45 -1.67
C THR A 47 -2.22 7.32 -2.54
N LEU A 48 -2.99 6.25 -2.70
CA LEU A 48 -2.66 5.10 -3.53
C LEU A 48 -3.35 5.12 -4.91
N GLY A 49 -4.17 6.15 -5.18
CA GLY A 49 -5.00 6.20 -6.36
C GLY A 49 -6.11 5.12 -6.41
N ILE A 50 -6.44 4.51 -5.26
CA ILE A 50 -7.54 3.53 -5.13
C ILE A 50 -8.88 4.28 -5.11
N VAL A 51 -8.95 5.40 -4.41
CA VAL A 51 -10.08 6.33 -4.42
C VAL A 51 -9.71 7.51 -5.30
N PRO A 52 -10.52 7.82 -6.34
CA PRO A 52 -10.25 8.95 -7.19
C PRO A 52 -10.41 10.26 -6.42
N ILE A 53 -9.55 11.22 -6.73
CA ILE A 53 -9.70 12.60 -6.25
C ILE A 53 -10.57 13.38 -7.24
N SER A 54 -11.44 14.23 -6.72
CA SER A 54 -12.29 15.16 -7.50
C SER A 54 -11.71 16.57 -7.57
N GLY A 55 -10.69 16.89 -6.75
CA GLY A 55 -9.99 18.17 -6.74
C GLY A 55 -8.62 18.03 -6.10
N GLY A 56 -7.76 19.01 -6.33
CA GLY A 56 -6.41 19.07 -5.81
C GLY A 56 -5.40 18.16 -6.51
N CYS A 57 -4.26 17.94 -5.88
CA CYS A 57 -3.23 17.06 -6.42
C CYS A 57 -2.51 16.27 -5.32
N ILE A 58 -1.97 15.10 -5.69
CA ILE A 58 -1.16 14.25 -4.83
C ILE A 58 0.18 14.02 -5.53
N ASN A 59 1.28 14.22 -4.80
CA ASN A 59 2.63 13.96 -5.27
C ASN A 59 3.31 12.91 -4.39
N ILE A 60 4.01 11.96 -5.02
CA ILE A 60 4.84 10.94 -4.36
C ILE A 60 6.28 11.15 -4.83
N ASP A 61 7.17 11.52 -3.90
CA ASP A 61 8.58 11.86 -4.20
C ASP A 61 8.72 12.86 -5.37
N GLY A 62 7.89 13.92 -5.39
CA GLY A 62 7.88 14.94 -6.41
C GLY A 62 7.19 14.56 -7.74
N HIS A 63 6.66 13.35 -7.85
CA HIS A 63 5.94 12.90 -9.05
C HIS A 63 4.43 12.94 -8.81
N SER A 64 3.69 13.58 -9.72
CA SER A 64 2.22 13.61 -9.63
C SER A 64 1.62 12.22 -9.77
N LEU A 65 0.79 11.83 -8.80
CA LEU A 65 0.08 10.54 -8.76
C LEU A 65 -0.70 10.26 -10.05
N GLY A 66 -1.33 11.27 -10.62
CA GLY A 66 -2.10 11.13 -11.86
C GLY A 66 -1.28 10.79 -13.11
N LYS A 67 0.06 10.96 -13.05
CA LYS A 67 0.99 10.62 -14.13
C LYS A 67 1.74 9.30 -13.87
N MET A 68 1.55 8.69 -12.71
CA MET A 68 2.22 7.43 -12.34
C MET A 68 1.39 6.23 -12.77
N SER A 69 2.05 5.18 -13.24
CA SER A 69 1.40 3.88 -13.41
C SER A 69 1.10 3.24 -12.05
N ARG A 70 0.12 2.31 -12.01
CA ARG A 70 -0.18 1.55 -10.78
C ARG A 70 1.03 0.79 -10.25
N ASN A 71 1.88 0.28 -11.14
CA ASN A 71 3.12 -0.40 -10.75
C ASN A 71 4.11 0.58 -10.11
N ASP A 72 4.25 1.81 -10.63
CA ASP A 72 5.15 2.81 -10.07
C ASP A 72 4.70 3.24 -8.66
N ILE A 73 3.40 3.40 -8.46
CA ILE A 73 2.83 3.68 -7.14
C ILE A 73 3.12 2.51 -6.17
N ALA A 74 2.84 1.27 -6.60
CA ALA A 74 3.03 0.07 -5.78
C ALA A 74 4.50 -0.22 -5.43
N ARG A 75 5.45 0.26 -6.24
CA ARG A 75 6.89 0.19 -5.93
C ARG A 75 7.32 1.19 -4.86
N LYS A 76 6.56 2.27 -4.67
CA LYS A 76 6.89 3.36 -3.74
C LYS A 76 6.11 3.30 -2.43
N VAL A 77 4.89 2.77 -2.47
CA VAL A 77 3.98 2.80 -1.31
C VAL A 77 3.41 1.41 -1.08
N ALA A 78 3.62 0.86 0.11
CA ALA A 78 2.95 -0.33 0.58
C ALA A 78 1.72 0.05 1.42
N TYR A 79 0.64 -0.73 1.29
CA TYR A 79 -0.60 -0.51 2.02
C TYR A 79 -1.05 -1.78 2.73
N LEU A 80 -1.18 -1.69 4.04
CA LEU A 80 -1.80 -2.74 4.84
C LEU A 80 -3.27 -2.35 5.10
N SER A 81 -4.19 -3.09 4.48
CA SER A 81 -5.62 -2.86 4.68
C SER A 81 -6.08 -3.39 6.04
N GLN A 82 -7.07 -2.72 6.62
CA GLN A 82 -7.79 -3.21 7.79
C GLN A 82 -8.79 -4.31 7.39
N GLY A 83 -8.32 -5.37 6.76
CA GLY A 83 -9.15 -6.48 6.27
C GLY A 83 -9.04 -7.69 7.17
N LYS A 84 -10.16 -8.44 7.29
CA LYS A 84 -10.21 -9.69 8.08
C LYS A 84 -10.04 -10.95 7.22
N SER A 85 -9.98 -10.84 5.91
CA SER A 85 -9.82 -12.02 5.05
C SER A 85 -8.35 -12.34 4.87
N THR A 86 -7.92 -13.44 5.47
CA THR A 86 -6.62 -14.03 5.20
C THR A 86 -6.71 -14.84 3.92
N PRO A 87 -5.91 -14.55 2.89
CA PRO A 87 -5.93 -15.33 1.66
C PRO A 87 -5.41 -16.75 1.90
N ASP A 88 -5.96 -17.71 1.13
CA ASP A 88 -5.50 -19.11 1.20
C ASP A 88 -4.18 -19.28 0.44
N MET A 89 -3.10 -18.92 1.12
CA MET A 89 -1.73 -19.03 0.61
C MET A 89 -0.72 -19.19 1.74
N THR A 90 0.52 -19.52 1.39
CA THR A 90 1.62 -19.60 2.35
C THR A 90 2.22 -18.21 2.62
N VAL A 91 3.01 -18.10 3.70
CA VAL A 91 3.78 -16.88 4.02
C VAL A 91 4.69 -16.49 2.87
N GLU A 92 5.44 -17.44 2.31
CA GLU A 92 6.34 -17.22 1.18
C GLU A 92 5.58 -16.64 -0.03
N GLN A 93 4.43 -17.22 -0.37
CA GLN A 93 3.60 -16.72 -1.47
C GLN A 93 3.13 -15.29 -1.24
N LEU A 94 2.70 -14.96 -0.01
CA LEU A 94 2.28 -13.60 0.32
C LEU A 94 3.44 -12.60 0.17
N VAL A 95 4.62 -12.94 0.73
CA VAL A 95 5.79 -12.06 0.65
C VAL A 95 6.26 -11.91 -0.80
N LEU A 96 6.25 -13.01 -1.56
CA LEU A 96 6.61 -13.00 -2.99
C LEU A 96 5.65 -12.12 -3.82
N HIS A 97 4.35 -12.01 -3.43
CA HIS A 97 3.41 -11.08 -4.07
C HIS A 97 3.89 -9.61 -4.01
N GLY A 98 4.67 -9.23 -3.01
CA GLY A 98 5.30 -7.91 -2.95
C GLY A 98 6.24 -7.62 -4.13
N ARG A 99 6.69 -8.65 -4.86
CA ARG A 99 7.51 -8.51 -6.06
C ARG A 99 6.71 -8.30 -7.34
N PHE A 100 5.37 -8.51 -7.30
CA PHE A 100 4.51 -8.42 -8.49
C PHE A 100 4.65 -7.11 -9.29
N PRO A 101 4.76 -5.92 -8.68
CA PRO A 101 4.93 -4.66 -9.42
C PRO A 101 6.23 -4.56 -10.21
N TYR A 102 7.21 -5.42 -9.93
CA TYR A 102 8.53 -5.43 -10.57
C TYR A 102 8.62 -6.41 -11.74
N LEU A 103 7.59 -7.25 -11.93
CA LEU A 103 7.59 -8.26 -12.97
C LEU A 103 7.28 -7.65 -14.33
N ASN A 104 8.11 -8.03 -15.33
CA ASN A 104 7.85 -7.75 -16.75
C ASN A 104 6.96 -8.85 -17.36
N TYR A 105 6.43 -8.61 -18.54
CA TYR A 105 5.69 -9.63 -19.29
C TYR A 105 6.66 -10.61 -19.99
N PRO A 106 6.43 -11.93 -19.95
CA PRO A 106 5.42 -12.65 -19.16
C PRO A 106 5.76 -12.59 -17.67
N ARG A 107 4.74 -12.36 -16.83
CA ARG A 107 4.90 -12.16 -15.37
C ARG A 107 5.33 -13.45 -14.69
N ARG A 108 6.62 -13.67 -14.58
CA ARG A 108 7.24 -14.83 -13.91
C ARG A 108 8.22 -14.33 -12.88
N TYR A 109 8.19 -14.93 -11.70
CA TYR A 109 9.16 -14.66 -10.66
C TYR A 109 10.51 -15.28 -11.08
N THR A 110 11.57 -14.51 -10.90
CA THR A 110 12.96 -14.93 -11.12
C THR A 110 13.58 -15.41 -9.81
N GLN A 111 14.72 -16.08 -9.89
CA GLN A 111 15.51 -16.45 -8.71
C GLN A 111 15.78 -15.24 -7.81
N LYS A 112 16.09 -14.10 -8.38
CA LYS A 112 16.30 -12.85 -7.65
C LYS A 112 15.07 -12.39 -6.86
N ASP A 113 13.86 -12.62 -7.38
CA ASP A 113 12.63 -12.26 -6.66
C ASP A 113 12.43 -13.15 -5.42
N TYR A 114 12.72 -14.44 -5.52
CA TYR A 114 12.72 -15.35 -4.38
C TYR A 114 13.77 -14.99 -3.33
N GLU A 115 14.99 -14.65 -3.74
CA GLU A 115 16.05 -14.19 -2.84
C GLU A 115 15.65 -12.93 -2.05
N ILE A 116 15.07 -11.93 -2.74
CA ILE A 116 14.58 -10.71 -2.11
C ILE A 116 13.43 -11.02 -1.13
N ALA A 117 12.49 -11.88 -1.52
CA ALA A 117 11.39 -12.28 -0.66
C ALA A 117 11.89 -13.03 0.59
N PHE A 118 12.86 -13.93 0.41
CA PHE A 118 13.46 -14.68 1.51
C PHE A 118 14.20 -13.76 2.48
N SER A 119 15.03 -12.85 1.96
CA SER A 119 15.73 -11.85 2.78
C SER A 119 14.75 -10.98 3.58
N ALA A 120 13.63 -10.58 2.99
CA ALA A 120 12.60 -9.83 3.72
C ALA A 120 11.98 -10.67 4.85
N MET A 121 11.74 -11.96 4.63
CA MET A 121 11.26 -12.88 5.66
C MET A 121 12.27 -13.08 6.80
N GLU A 122 13.57 -13.12 6.48
CA GLU A 122 14.62 -13.20 7.51
C GLU A 122 14.66 -11.93 8.36
N GLN A 123 14.65 -10.75 7.72
CA GLN A 123 14.67 -9.46 8.42
C GLN A 123 13.47 -9.28 9.38
N THR A 124 12.34 -9.89 9.06
CA THR A 124 11.12 -9.85 9.91
C THR A 124 10.99 -11.05 10.85
N GLY A 125 11.96 -11.99 10.84
CA GLY A 125 11.96 -13.17 11.70
C GLY A 125 10.92 -14.25 11.36
N ILE A 126 10.28 -14.15 10.18
CA ILE A 126 9.21 -15.08 9.77
C ILE A 126 9.67 -16.18 8.80
N ALA A 127 10.95 -16.22 8.40
CA ALA A 127 11.49 -17.19 7.44
C ALA A 127 11.21 -18.65 7.84
N LYS A 128 11.27 -18.97 9.14
CA LYS A 128 10.94 -20.31 9.67
C LYS A 128 9.48 -20.75 9.41
N HIS A 129 8.61 -19.80 9.08
CA HIS A 129 7.20 -20.03 8.78
C HIS A 129 6.87 -19.94 7.28
N ALA A 130 7.86 -19.81 6.40
CA ALA A 130 7.68 -19.57 4.96
C ALA A 130 6.65 -20.50 4.30
N ARG A 131 6.70 -21.79 4.63
CA ARG A 131 5.79 -22.82 4.07
C ARG A 131 4.47 -23.00 4.81
N ARG A 132 4.25 -22.26 5.91
CA ARG A 132 2.99 -22.37 6.66
C ARG A 132 1.89 -21.59 5.96
N SER A 133 0.66 -22.11 6.02
CA SER A 133 -0.53 -21.37 5.61
C SER A 133 -0.71 -20.14 6.52
N LEU A 134 -1.11 -19.04 5.93
CA LEU A 134 -1.44 -17.80 6.67
C LEU A 134 -2.54 -18.01 7.70
N HIS A 135 -3.50 -18.90 7.43
CA HIS A 135 -4.55 -19.25 8.39
C HIS A 135 -4.05 -19.92 9.66
N SER A 136 -2.86 -20.53 9.61
CA SER A 136 -2.26 -21.22 10.76
C SER A 136 -1.41 -20.29 11.65
N LEU A 137 -1.30 -19.02 11.31
CA LEU A 137 -0.54 -18.04 12.08
C LEU A 137 -1.47 -17.28 13.03
N SER A 138 -1.01 -17.09 14.26
CA SER A 138 -1.67 -16.17 15.20
C SER A 138 -1.48 -14.74 14.76
N GLY A 139 -2.46 -13.86 15.00
CA GLY A 139 -2.43 -12.45 14.61
C GLY A 139 -1.51 -11.56 15.46
N GLY A 140 -0.35 -12.07 15.81
CA GLY A 140 0.68 -11.36 16.56
C GLY A 140 1.97 -11.24 15.79
#